data_96fe2469da00db080f71cc1612aefa6a
#
_entry.id   96fe2469da00db080f71cc1612aefa6a
#
_cell.length_a   1.000
_cell.length_b   1.000
_cell.length_c   1.000
_cell.angle_alpha   90.00
_cell.angle_beta   90.00
_cell.angle_gamma   90.00
#
_symmetry.space_group_name_H-M   'P 1'
#
loop_
_entity.id
_entity.type
_entity.pdbx_description
1 polymer ?
#
loop_
_entity_poly.entity_id
_entity_poly.type
_entity_poly.pdbx_seq_one_letter_code
_entity_poly.pdbx_strand_id
1 'polypeptide(L)'
;MKRRKGGTTERRRGERRRVPLLELAHARSGDKGDTANIGLIALKPEYYPILVKQVTAVRVARHFRGMITGPVERYELPNLHALNFLLHGALDGGGTISLKTDAQGKVFSTALLRLELELPR
;
A
#
# COMPACT_ATOMS: atom_id res chain seq x y z
N MET A 1 -20.65 30.02 5.48
CA MET A 1 -20.49 29.30 6.18
C MET A 1 -20.28 28.69 6.12
N LYS A 2 -20.17 29.12 5.89
CA LYS A 2 -19.87 28.36 6.52
C LYS A 2 -19.59 27.73 6.55
N ARG A 3 -19.46 28.54 6.28
CA ARG A 3 -19.13 27.82 6.91
C ARG A 3 -18.87 27.23 6.99
N ARG A 4 -18.75 27.95 6.77
CA ARG A 4 -18.47 27.17 7.37
C ARG A 4 -18.31 26.66 7.56
N LYS A 5 -18.20 27.36 7.35
CA LYS A 5 -18.07 26.68 7.96
C LYS A 5 -17.86 26.09 8.15
N GLY A 6 -17.87 26.94 7.82
CA GLY A 6 -17.70 26.18 8.62
C GLY A 6 -17.43 25.64 8.26
N GLY A 7 -17.32 25.90 7.96
CA GLY A 7 -17.18 25.13 8.32
C GLY A 7 -17.03 24.63 7.88
N THR A 8 -16.84 24.60 7.64
CA THR A 8 -16.82 23.77 7.79
C THR A 8 -16.95 23.12 7.86
N THR A 9 -16.75 23.35 7.88
CA THR A 9 -16.97 22.43 8.22
C THR A 9 -17.54 21.83 7.87
N GLU A 10 -17.53 21.85 7.68
CA GLU A 10 -18.00 21.06 7.46
C GLU A 10 -18.10 20.54 6.62
N ARG A 11 -17.86 20.40 6.29
CA ARG A 11 -17.79 19.64 5.71
C ARG A 11 -17.76 18.98 6.03
N ARG A 12 -17.86 18.96 6.46
CA ARG A 12 -17.76 18.34 6.71
C ARG A 12 -17.92 17.18 7.31
N ARG A 13 -18.53 16.89 8.19
CA ARG A 13 -18.89 15.65 8.55
C ARG A 13 -18.79 14.72 7.41
N GLY A 14 -18.45 13.48 7.53
CA GLY A 14 -18.27 12.61 6.41
C GLY A 14 -17.07 12.92 5.56
N GLU A 15 -16.44 14.01 5.82
CA GLU A 15 -15.23 14.34 5.14
C GLU A 15 -14.11 13.43 5.50
N ARG A 16 -13.24 13.17 4.56
CA ARG A 16 -12.12 12.30 4.82
C ARG A 16 -10.83 13.00 4.50
N ARG A 17 -9.82 12.57 5.19
CA ARG A 17 -8.48 13.10 5.00
C ARG A 17 -7.66 12.02 4.29
N ARG A 18 -6.90 12.41 3.30
CA ARG A 18 -6.02 11.47 2.61
C ARG A 18 -4.66 11.48 3.25
N VAL A 19 -4.14 10.31 3.52
CA VAL A 19 -2.80 10.19 4.06
C VAL A 19 -2.06 9.11 3.30
N PRO A 20 -0.76 9.29 3.09
CA PRO A 20 0.01 8.22 2.47
C PRO A 20 0.16 7.06 3.43
N LEU A 21 0.22 5.87 2.87
CA LEU A 21 0.31 4.66 3.66
C LEU A 21 1.50 4.70 4.61
N LEU A 22 2.55 5.37 4.24
CA LEU A 22 3.74 5.43 5.07
C LEU A 22 3.48 6.03 6.45
N GLU A 23 2.40 6.78 6.61
CA GLU A 23 2.07 7.30 7.93
C GLU A 23 1.46 6.25 8.85
N LEU A 24 0.99 5.16 8.29
CA LEU A 24 0.32 4.13 9.08
C LEU A 24 1.10 2.83 9.17
N ALA A 25 2.09 2.64 8.30
CA ALA A 25 2.74 1.35 8.20
C ALA A 25 4.15 1.52 7.68
N HIS A 26 4.94 0.49 7.88
CA HIS A 26 6.19 0.41 7.15
C HIS A 26 6.17 -0.86 6.31
N ALA A 27 7.04 -0.92 5.34
CA ALA A 27 7.04 -2.01 4.38
C ALA A 27 8.42 -2.55 4.20
N ARG A 28 8.49 -3.86 3.99
CA ARG A 28 9.73 -4.54 3.68
C ARG A 28 9.46 -5.38 2.45
N SER A 29 10.43 -5.49 1.59
CA SER A 29 10.23 -6.28 0.41
C SER A 29 11.43 -7.16 0.13
N GLY A 30 11.15 -8.24 -0.58
CA GLY A 30 12.15 -9.14 -1.07
C GLY A 30 11.70 -9.62 -2.41
N ASP A 31 12.47 -10.52 -2.98
CA ASP A 31 12.12 -11.05 -4.27
C ASP A 31 12.44 -12.52 -4.30
N LYS A 32 11.83 -13.21 -5.24
CA LYS A 32 12.07 -14.60 -5.46
C LYS A 32 11.64 -14.91 -6.86
N GLY A 33 12.62 -15.11 -7.73
CA GLY A 33 12.31 -15.27 -9.13
C GLY A 33 11.73 -14.00 -9.67
N ASP A 34 10.56 -14.10 -10.25
CA ASP A 34 9.91 -12.93 -10.81
C ASP A 34 8.77 -12.43 -9.92
N THR A 35 8.77 -12.82 -8.65
CA THR A 35 7.75 -12.42 -7.71
C THR A 35 8.33 -11.51 -6.65
N ALA A 36 7.70 -10.37 -6.46
CA ALA A 36 8.08 -9.48 -5.38
C ALA A 36 7.18 -9.75 -4.18
N ASN A 37 7.77 -9.71 -3.02
CA ASN A 37 7.08 -9.96 -1.77
C ASN A 37 7.15 -8.69 -0.94
N ILE A 38 6.00 -8.16 -0.53
CA ILE A 38 5.97 -6.97 0.30
C ILE A 38 5.26 -7.29 1.59
N GLY A 39 5.97 -7.13 2.71
CA GLY A 39 5.34 -7.20 4.01
C GLY A 39 5.01 -5.80 4.47
N LEU A 40 3.75 -5.58 4.80
CA LEU A 40 3.25 -4.28 5.24
C LEU A 40 2.84 -4.41 6.69
N ILE A 41 3.49 -3.66 7.57
CA ILE A 41 3.31 -3.82 9.01
C ILE A 41 2.79 -2.52 9.59
N ALA A 42 1.66 -2.62 10.30
CA ALA A 42 1.05 -1.44 10.91
C ALA A 42 1.97 -0.87 11.97
N LEU A 43 2.09 0.45 12.01
CA LEU A 43 2.90 1.11 13.02
C LEU A 43 2.26 1.04 14.40
N LYS A 44 0.94 0.92 14.45
CA LYS A 44 0.21 0.76 15.69
C LYS A 44 -0.89 -0.28 15.48
N PRO A 45 -1.23 -1.04 16.52
CA PRO A 45 -2.27 -2.07 16.34
C PRO A 45 -3.58 -1.51 15.82
N GLU A 46 -3.95 -0.30 16.23
CA GLU A 46 -5.23 0.27 15.81
C GLU A 46 -5.23 0.64 14.33
N TYR A 47 -4.08 0.70 13.69
CA TYR A 47 -4.02 0.96 12.25
C TYR A 47 -4.28 -0.28 11.42
N TYR A 48 -4.13 -1.47 12.02
CA TYR A 48 -4.26 -2.69 11.25
C TYR A 48 -5.64 -2.83 10.59
N PRO A 49 -6.76 -2.59 11.29
CA PRO A 49 -8.05 -2.69 10.63
C PRO A 49 -8.19 -1.76 9.43
N ILE A 50 -7.55 -0.60 9.49
CA ILE A 50 -7.58 0.33 8.37
C ILE A 50 -6.85 -0.28 7.17
N LEU A 51 -5.70 -0.90 7.42
CA LEU A 51 -4.96 -1.54 6.36
C LEU A 51 -5.75 -2.69 5.75
N VAL A 52 -6.36 -3.51 6.59
CA VAL A 52 -7.13 -4.65 6.12
C VAL A 52 -8.26 -4.18 5.19
N LYS A 53 -8.91 -3.08 5.57
CA LYS A 53 -10.04 -2.60 4.81
C LYS A 53 -9.62 -1.93 3.51
N GLN A 54 -8.56 -1.15 3.55
CA GLN A 54 -8.25 -0.28 2.42
C GLN A 54 -7.12 -0.77 1.53
N VAL A 55 -6.18 -1.54 2.05
CA VAL A 55 -5.06 -1.99 1.24
C VAL A 55 -5.40 -3.37 0.69
N THR A 56 -6.26 -3.39 -0.30
CA THR A 56 -6.74 -4.63 -0.89
C THR A 56 -5.82 -5.06 -2.02
N ALA A 57 -5.92 -6.33 -2.40
CA ALA A 57 -5.15 -6.83 -3.53
C ALA A 57 -5.47 -6.05 -4.80
N VAL A 58 -6.73 -5.67 -4.97
CA VAL A 58 -7.14 -4.93 -6.16
C VAL A 58 -6.47 -3.55 -6.18
N ARG A 59 -6.46 -2.87 -5.04
CA ARG A 59 -5.83 -1.55 -5.00
C ARG A 59 -4.33 -1.64 -5.21
N VAL A 60 -3.70 -2.66 -4.67
CA VAL A 60 -2.26 -2.84 -4.85
C VAL A 60 -1.97 -3.14 -6.32
N ALA A 61 -2.77 -4.00 -6.94
CA ALA A 61 -2.57 -4.31 -8.34
C ALA A 61 -2.71 -3.06 -9.21
N ARG A 62 -3.70 -2.24 -8.90
CA ARG A 62 -3.91 -1.01 -9.66
C ARG A 62 -2.76 -0.04 -9.43
N HIS A 63 -2.27 0.02 -8.22
CA HIS A 63 -1.17 0.92 -7.89
C HIS A 63 0.10 0.57 -8.66
N PHE A 64 0.31 -0.72 -8.90
CA PHE A 64 1.49 -1.18 -9.61
C PHE A 64 1.22 -1.49 -11.07
N ARG A 65 0.12 -0.97 -11.61
CA ARG A 65 -0.18 -1.21 -13.02
C ARG A 65 1.00 -0.76 -13.87
N GLY A 66 1.39 -1.62 -14.80
CA GLY A 66 2.53 -1.32 -15.65
C GLY A 66 3.85 -1.79 -15.10
N MET A 67 3.89 -2.13 -13.83
CA MET A 67 5.13 -2.62 -13.22
C MET A 67 5.09 -4.11 -12.97
N ILE A 68 3.93 -4.72 -13.00
CA ILE A 68 3.80 -6.16 -12.81
C ILE A 68 2.91 -6.70 -13.93
N THR A 69 3.09 -7.99 -14.22
CA THR A 69 2.31 -8.61 -15.28
C THR A 69 1.40 -9.72 -14.77
N GLY A 70 1.51 -10.08 -13.51
CA GLY A 70 0.72 -11.15 -12.95
C GLY A 70 -0.18 -10.66 -11.85
N PRO A 71 -0.88 -11.59 -11.21
CA PRO A 71 -1.81 -11.21 -10.16
C PRO A 71 -1.12 -10.79 -8.88
N VAL A 72 -1.89 -10.13 -8.02
CA VAL A 72 -1.44 -9.79 -6.67
C VAL A 72 -2.21 -10.66 -5.70
N GLU A 73 -1.49 -11.32 -4.80
CA GLU A 73 -2.10 -12.09 -3.73
C GLU A 73 -1.88 -11.37 -2.41
N ARG A 74 -2.88 -11.37 -1.58
CA ARG A 74 -2.80 -10.73 -0.28
C ARG A 74 -3.05 -11.74 0.82
N TYR A 75 -2.23 -11.72 1.83
CA TYR A 75 -2.37 -12.58 3.00
C TYR A 75 -2.42 -11.73 4.25
N GLU A 76 -3.32 -12.07 5.16
CA GLU A 76 -3.47 -11.36 6.42
C GLU A 76 -2.69 -12.08 7.48
N LEU A 77 -1.93 -11.32 8.25
CA LEU A 77 -1.13 -11.85 9.35
C LEU A 77 -1.52 -11.09 10.62
N PRO A 78 -2.72 -11.39 11.16
CA PRO A 78 -3.23 -10.58 12.27
C PRO A 78 -2.36 -10.62 13.52
N ASN A 79 -1.69 -11.71 13.78
CA ASN A 79 -0.82 -11.77 14.95
C ASN A 79 0.33 -10.80 14.88
N LEU A 80 0.66 -10.35 13.68
CA LEU A 80 1.76 -9.43 13.49
C LEU A 80 1.27 -8.06 13.09
N HIS A 81 -0.05 -7.86 13.04
CA HIS A 81 -0.65 -6.63 12.53
C HIS A 81 -0.07 -6.30 11.16
N ALA A 82 -0.02 -7.31 10.32
CA ALA A 82 0.65 -7.17 9.03
C ALA A 82 -0.17 -7.79 7.91
N LEU A 83 0.12 -7.33 6.70
CA LEU A 83 -0.37 -7.92 5.47
C LEU A 83 0.85 -8.31 4.65
N ASN A 84 0.72 -9.37 3.87
CA ASN A 84 1.78 -9.76 2.98
C ASN A 84 1.23 -9.83 1.57
N PHE A 85 1.96 -9.26 0.63
CA PHE A 85 1.55 -9.22 -0.76
C PHE A 85 2.56 -9.94 -1.62
N LEU A 86 2.07 -10.76 -2.52
CA LEU A 86 2.89 -11.36 -3.55
C LEU A 86 2.50 -10.74 -4.88
N LEU A 87 3.45 -10.08 -5.51
CA LEU A 87 3.23 -9.40 -6.78
C LEU A 87 3.91 -10.24 -7.86
N HIS A 88 3.11 -10.95 -8.62
CA HIS A 88 3.65 -11.87 -9.63
C HIS A 88 4.02 -11.11 -10.89
N GLY A 89 5.08 -11.55 -11.52
CA GLY A 89 5.55 -10.88 -12.72
C GLY A 89 6.18 -9.54 -12.47
N ALA A 90 6.54 -9.27 -11.25
CA ALA A 90 7.08 -7.97 -10.88
C ALA A 90 8.55 -7.83 -11.24
N LEU A 91 9.26 -8.93 -11.17
CA LEU A 91 10.69 -8.90 -11.36
C LEU A 91 11.08 -9.47 -12.70
N ASP A 92 10.11 -9.76 -13.52
CA ASP A 92 10.35 -10.21 -14.86
C ASP A 92 11.01 -9.10 -15.64
N GLY A 93 12.00 -9.46 -16.35
CA GLY A 93 12.74 -8.47 -17.06
C GLY A 93 11.98 -7.59 -17.97
N GLY A 94 10.72 -7.95 -18.17
CA GLY A 94 9.97 -7.09 -19.04
C GLY A 94 10.18 -5.68 -18.75
N GLY A 95 10.28 -5.39 -17.59
CA GLY A 95 10.41 -4.05 -17.38
C GLY A 95 11.72 -3.56 -17.68
N THR A 96 12.53 -3.83 -17.01
CA THR A 96 13.70 -3.08 -17.04
C THR A 96 14.72 -3.84 -16.32
N ILE A 97 15.77 -3.98 -16.96
CA ILE A 97 16.87 -4.70 -16.41
C ILE A 97 17.38 -4.04 -15.16
N SER A 98 17.33 -2.74 -15.13
CA SER A 98 17.82 -2.04 -13.95
C SER A 98 17.06 -2.41 -12.71
N LEU A 99 15.85 -2.91 -12.85
CA LEU A 99 15.08 -3.28 -11.69
C LEU A 99 15.42 -4.66 -11.17
N LYS A 100 16.40 -5.30 -11.73
CA LYS A 100 16.79 -6.61 -11.25
C LYS A 100 17.88 -6.55 -10.21
N THR A 101 18.13 -5.38 -9.68
CA THR A 101 19.10 -5.23 -8.61
C THR A 101 18.43 -5.30 -7.28
N ASP A 102 19.21 -5.29 -6.23
CA ASP A 102 18.65 -5.24 -4.87
C ASP A 102 17.78 -4.01 -4.67
N ALA A 103 18.07 -2.96 -5.38
CA ALA A 103 17.28 -1.75 -5.21
C ALA A 103 15.85 -1.95 -5.65
N GLN A 104 15.60 -2.95 -6.49
CA GLN A 104 14.26 -3.21 -6.97
C GLN A 104 13.29 -3.51 -5.83
N GLY A 105 13.71 -4.33 -4.88
CA GLY A 105 12.85 -4.62 -3.75
C GLY A 105 12.47 -3.36 -3.02
N LYS A 106 13.44 -2.48 -2.83
CA LYS A 106 13.16 -1.24 -2.15
C LYS A 106 12.23 -0.36 -2.95
N VAL A 107 12.32 -0.42 -4.27
CA VAL A 107 11.43 0.35 -5.11
C VAL A 107 9.99 -0.07 -4.87
N PHE A 108 9.73 -1.38 -4.80
CA PHE A 108 8.36 -1.84 -4.61
C PHE A 108 7.82 -1.47 -3.23
N SER A 109 8.62 -1.66 -2.18
CA SER A 109 8.12 -1.30 -0.85
C SER A 109 7.91 0.20 -0.72
N THR A 110 8.84 0.97 -1.23
CA THR A 110 8.72 2.43 -1.17
C THR A 110 7.54 2.91 -1.99
N ALA A 111 7.33 2.33 -3.15
CA ALA A 111 6.21 2.72 -3.99
C ALA A 111 4.88 2.39 -3.32
N LEU A 112 4.80 1.24 -2.66
CA LEU A 112 3.55 0.90 -1.98
C LEU A 112 3.22 1.91 -0.90
N LEU A 113 4.22 2.42 -0.19
CA LEU A 113 3.97 3.36 0.89
C LEU A 113 3.45 4.71 0.41
N ARG A 114 3.47 4.94 -0.88
CA ARG A 114 2.88 6.15 -1.46
C ARG A 114 1.39 6.01 -1.72
N LEU A 115 0.86 4.81 -1.60
CA LEU A 115 -0.58 4.61 -1.75
C LEU A 115 -1.31 5.45 -0.73
N GLU A 116 -2.37 6.13 -1.14
CA GLU A 116 -3.09 7.00 -0.24
C GLU A 116 -4.31 6.31 0.32
N LEU A 117 -4.52 6.50 1.61
CA LEU A 117 -5.68 5.97 2.30
C LEU A 117 -6.55 7.12 2.75
N GLU A 118 -7.80 6.81 2.98
CA GLU A 118 -8.75 7.81 3.46
C GLU A 118 -9.08 7.52 4.90
N LEU A 119 -8.89 8.53 5.73
CA LEU A 119 -9.18 8.43 7.14
C LEU A 119 -10.29 9.40 7.50
N PRO A 120 -11.13 9.06 8.48
CA PRO A 120 -12.12 10.02 8.96
C PRO A 120 -11.41 11.22 9.56
N ARG A 121 -12.02 12.34 9.41
CA ARG A 121 -11.48 13.55 9.98
C ARG A 121 -11.80 13.68 11.44
#